data_472e3aa6cd1f72289dd0c7c0c1ae7f90
#
_entry.id   472e3aa6cd1f72289dd0c7c0c1ae7f90
#
_cell.length_a   1.000
_cell.length_b   1.000
_cell.length_c   1.000
_cell.angle_alpha   90.00
_cell.angle_beta   90.00
_cell.angle_gamma   90.00
#
_symmetry.space_group_name_H-M   'P 1'
#
loop_
_entity.id
_entity.type
_entity.pdbx_description
1 polymer ?
#
loop_
_entity_poly.entity_id
_entity_poly.type
_entity_poly.pdbx_seq_one_letter_code
_entity_poly.pdbx_strand_id
1 'polypeptide(L)'
;MGINPNMAEVASLLGETSRATILASMMDGRFHTASELAYMAAIKPQTASFHLAKLVEGKLIKVEKQGRHRYFQLASEDIAQFLESFLAISPPPEVRSLKQSSQIKLLQDARTCYDHLAGKLGVQLTESLMTAGYIKLEEKQFVLTDEGTLFFTTFGLDLAALKRKRRSFSHACLDWSERRYHLAGALGSELLNQLFNLGWLSRVPSIRAIKVTEQGKIGLKEVFHLDL
;
A
#
# COMPACT_ATOMS: atom_id res chain seq x y z
N MET A 1 -34.86 -5.78 -14.06
CA MET A 1 -34.11 -5.20 -12.93
C MET A 1 -33.16 -6.27 -12.38
N GLY A 2 -31.87 -5.98 -12.31
CA GLY A 2 -30.90 -6.92 -11.73
C GLY A 2 -31.13 -7.08 -10.23
N ILE A 3 -31.04 -8.30 -9.73
CA ILE A 3 -31.16 -8.63 -8.29
C ILE A 3 -29.83 -8.49 -7.53
N ASN A 4 -28.73 -8.27 -8.27
CA ASN A 4 -27.39 -8.09 -7.71
C ASN A 4 -27.06 -6.60 -7.52
N PRO A 5 -26.11 -6.27 -6.61
CA PRO A 5 -25.55 -4.92 -6.52
C PRO A 5 -25.08 -4.40 -7.87
N ASN A 6 -25.19 -3.10 -8.08
CA ASN A 6 -24.87 -2.47 -9.37
C ASN A 6 -23.35 -2.39 -9.59
N MET A 7 -22.76 -3.49 -10.05
CA MET A 7 -21.33 -3.56 -10.37
C MET A 7 -20.91 -2.58 -11.49
N ALA A 8 -21.83 -2.27 -12.43
CA ALA A 8 -21.53 -1.39 -13.55
C ALA A 8 -21.25 0.05 -13.08
N GLU A 9 -21.87 0.48 -12.01
CA GLU A 9 -21.63 1.80 -11.42
C GLU A 9 -20.19 1.92 -10.92
N VAL A 10 -19.72 0.96 -10.11
CA VAL A 10 -18.35 0.92 -9.61
C VAL A 10 -17.36 0.74 -10.78
N ALA A 11 -17.64 -0.18 -11.71
CA ALA A 11 -16.79 -0.40 -12.90
C ALA A 11 -16.65 0.87 -13.74
N SER A 12 -17.72 1.66 -13.92
CA SER A 12 -17.66 2.93 -14.65
C SER A 12 -16.77 3.96 -13.97
N LEU A 13 -16.68 3.95 -12.62
CA LEU A 13 -15.77 4.81 -11.88
C LEU A 13 -14.31 4.41 -12.08
N LEU A 14 -14.01 3.12 -12.14
CA LEU A 14 -12.66 2.58 -12.32
C LEU A 14 -12.19 2.65 -13.78
N GLY A 15 -13.09 2.56 -14.74
CA GLY A 15 -12.78 2.50 -16.18
C GLY A 15 -12.31 3.81 -16.81
N GLU A 16 -12.22 4.91 -16.04
CA GLU A 16 -11.70 6.19 -16.55
C GLU A 16 -10.27 6.41 -16.06
N THR A 17 -9.36 6.69 -16.98
CA THR A 17 -7.90 6.71 -16.75
C THR A 17 -7.48 7.65 -15.62
N SER A 18 -8.03 8.87 -15.55
CA SER A 18 -7.63 9.84 -14.52
C SER A 18 -8.11 9.39 -13.12
N ARG A 19 -9.32 8.81 -13.02
CA ARG A 19 -9.82 8.26 -11.75
C ARG A 19 -9.01 7.05 -11.30
N ALA A 20 -8.69 6.14 -12.22
CA ALA A 20 -7.82 4.99 -11.93
C ALA A 20 -6.45 5.45 -11.41
N THR A 21 -5.85 6.48 -12.03
CA THR A 21 -4.57 7.04 -11.59
C THR A 21 -4.67 7.72 -10.23
N ILE A 22 -5.74 8.48 -9.96
CA ILE A 22 -6.00 9.09 -8.64
C ILE A 22 -6.10 8.00 -7.58
N LEU A 23 -6.91 6.95 -7.80
CA LEU A 23 -7.08 5.84 -6.85
C LEU A 23 -5.76 5.11 -6.60
N ALA A 24 -4.99 4.82 -7.66
CA ALA A 24 -3.67 4.20 -7.52
C ALA A 24 -2.69 5.07 -6.72
N SER A 25 -2.77 6.41 -6.85
CA SER A 25 -1.95 7.34 -6.08
C SER A 25 -2.28 7.34 -4.59
N MET A 26 -3.56 7.13 -4.23
CA MET A 26 -4.04 7.06 -2.84
C MET A 26 -3.73 5.73 -2.15
N MET A 27 -3.18 4.75 -2.87
CA MET A 27 -2.77 3.46 -2.28
C MET A 27 -1.48 3.57 -1.43
N ASP A 28 -1.11 4.77 -1.02
CA ASP A 28 -0.09 5.03 0.00
C ASP A 28 -0.69 5.23 1.41
N GLY A 29 -2.02 5.08 1.54
CA GLY A 29 -2.74 5.17 2.80
C GLY A 29 -2.80 6.56 3.42
N ARG A 30 -2.32 7.61 2.73
CA ARG A 30 -2.27 8.98 3.25
C ARG A 30 -3.44 9.83 2.78
N PHE A 31 -3.63 10.92 3.48
CA PHE A 31 -4.48 12.01 3.04
C PHE A 31 -3.76 12.90 2.03
N HIS A 32 -4.43 13.21 0.94
CA HIS A 32 -3.94 14.08 -0.12
C HIS A 32 -4.89 15.24 -0.39
N THR A 33 -4.34 16.39 -0.75
CA THR A 33 -5.12 17.51 -1.28
C THR A 33 -5.51 17.27 -2.75
N ALA A 34 -6.53 17.97 -3.24
CA ALA A 34 -6.90 17.91 -4.65
C ALA A 34 -5.76 18.33 -5.58
N SER A 35 -4.92 19.28 -5.17
CA SER A 35 -3.77 19.75 -5.96
C SER A 35 -2.67 18.69 -6.07
N GLU A 36 -2.38 17.97 -4.98
CA GLU A 36 -1.42 16.85 -5.02
C GLU A 36 -1.91 15.75 -5.94
N LEU A 37 -3.18 15.36 -5.84
CA LEU A 37 -3.77 14.33 -6.70
C LEU A 37 -3.86 14.75 -8.17
N ALA A 38 -4.12 16.03 -8.45
CA ALA A 38 -4.05 16.58 -9.80
C ALA A 38 -2.64 16.46 -10.39
N TYR A 39 -1.62 16.79 -9.58
CA TYR A 39 -0.22 16.66 -9.97
C TYR A 39 0.18 15.19 -10.22
N MET A 40 -0.16 14.30 -9.29
CA MET A 40 0.12 12.85 -9.41
C MET A 40 -0.55 12.22 -10.62
N ALA A 41 -1.78 12.64 -10.93
CA ALA A 41 -2.53 12.14 -12.09
C ALA A 41 -2.22 12.89 -13.40
N ALA A 42 -1.32 13.89 -13.38
CA ALA A 42 -0.96 14.73 -14.51
C ALA A 42 -2.17 15.37 -15.20
N ILE A 43 -3.15 15.86 -14.42
CA ILE A 43 -4.37 16.53 -14.89
C ILE A 43 -4.52 17.93 -14.28
N LYS A 44 -5.42 18.74 -14.84
CA LYS A 44 -5.72 20.08 -14.30
C LYS A 44 -6.48 19.97 -12.96
N PRO A 45 -6.27 20.91 -12.00
CA PRO A 45 -6.96 20.89 -10.70
C PRO A 45 -8.50 20.85 -10.79
N GLN A 46 -9.09 21.53 -11.77
CA GLN A 46 -10.54 21.51 -12.00
C GLN A 46 -11.03 20.11 -12.41
N THR A 47 -10.27 19.44 -13.28
CA THR A 47 -10.55 18.06 -13.70
C THR A 47 -10.43 17.09 -12.52
N ALA A 48 -9.38 17.25 -11.69
CA ALA A 48 -9.22 16.46 -10.48
C ALA A 48 -10.40 16.66 -9.52
N SER A 49 -10.84 17.90 -9.29
CA SER A 49 -11.99 18.21 -8.42
C SER A 49 -13.27 17.51 -8.90
N PHE A 50 -13.51 17.47 -10.22
CA PHE A 50 -14.65 16.76 -10.80
C PHE A 50 -14.56 15.24 -10.58
N HIS A 51 -13.38 14.64 -10.79
CA HIS A 51 -13.17 13.22 -10.56
C HIS A 51 -13.27 12.85 -9.07
N LEU A 52 -12.70 13.68 -8.19
CA LEU A 52 -12.78 13.46 -6.74
C LEU A 52 -14.23 13.50 -6.24
N ALA A 53 -15.05 14.42 -6.75
CA ALA A 53 -16.48 14.47 -6.39
C ALA A 53 -17.18 13.15 -6.75
N LYS A 54 -16.97 12.62 -7.96
CA LYS A 54 -17.53 11.33 -8.38
C LYS A 54 -17.05 10.16 -7.55
N LEU A 55 -15.76 10.14 -7.18
CA LEU A 55 -15.20 9.07 -6.35
C LEU A 55 -15.74 9.13 -4.91
N VAL A 56 -16.00 10.32 -4.36
CA VAL A 56 -16.65 10.49 -3.05
C VAL A 56 -18.11 10.04 -3.11
N GLU A 57 -18.85 10.44 -4.15
CA GLU A 57 -20.25 10.01 -4.38
C GLU A 57 -20.35 8.48 -4.48
N GLY A 58 -19.42 7.86 -5.24
CA GLY A 58 -19.31 6.40 -5.36
C GLY A 58 -18.70 5.70 -4.14
N LYS A 59 -18.43 6.42 -3.05
CA LYS A 59 -17.87 5.89 -1.78
C LYS A 59 -16.54 5.13 -1.91
N LEU A 60 -15.79 5.38 -2.99
CA LEU A 60 -14.46 4.80 -3.16
C LEU A 60 -13.40 5.58 -2.37
N ILE A 61 -13.63 6.87 -2.15
CA ILE A 61 -12.77 7.72 -1.34
C ILE A 61 -13.61 8.49 -0.30
N LYS A 62 -12.98 8.85 0.79
CA LYS A 62 -13.54 9.77 1.79
C LYS A 62 -12.85 11.12 1.72
N VAL A 63 -13.55 12.16 2.19
CA VAL A 63 -13.04 13.52 2.29
C VAL A 63 -13.13 14.00 3.73
N GLU A 64 -12.03 14.53 4.23
CA GLU A 64 -11.98 15.22 5.51
C GLU A 64 -11.72 16.72 5.29
N LYS A 65 -12.44 17.54 6.05
CA LYS A 65 -12.30 19.00 6.00
C LYS A 65 -11.53 19.47 7.24
N GLN A 66 -10.47 20.22 7.02
CA GLN A 66 -9.73 20.89 8.08
C GLN A 66 -9.61 22.38 7.75
N GLY A 67 -10.44 23.20 8.39
CA GLY A 67 -10.59 24.60 8.02
C GLY A 67 -11.07 24.75 6.57
N ARG A 68 -10.30 25.49 5.76
CA ARG A 68 -10.58 25.69 4.32
C ARG A 68 -10.02 24.57 3.41
N HIS A 69 -9.25 23.63 3.96
CA HIS A 69 -8.61 22.56 3.20
C HIS A 69 -9.46 21.28 3.19
N ARG A 70 -9.42 20.58 2.07
CA ARG A 70 -10.06 19.27 1.87
C ARG A 70 -8.98 18.24 1.60
N TYR A 71 -9.02 17.14 2.35
CA TYR A 71 -8.08 16.03 2.26
C TYR A 71 -8.83 14.77 1.86
N PHE A 72 -8.31 14.03 0.92
CA PHE A 72 -8.92 12.84 0.34
C PHE A 72 -8.06 11.62 0.62
N GLN A 73 -8.70 10.49 0.90
CA GLN A 73 -8.08 9.20 1.16
C GLN A 73 -9.01 8.08 0.66
N LEU A 74 -8.48 6.88 0.38
CA LEU A 74 -9.35 5.70 0.15
C LEU A 74 -10.31 5.53 1.32
N ALA A 75 -11.56 5.15 1.04
CA ALA A 75 -12.60 5.11 2.06
C ALA A 75 -12.38 3.99 3.09
N SER A 76 -11.78 2.86 2.68
CA SER A 76 -11.48 1.73 3.57
C SER A 76 -10.29 0.90 3.08
N GLU A 77 -9.80 0.02 3.96
CA GLU A 77 -8.81 -1.01 3.64
C GLU A 77 -9.34 -2.01 2.60
N ASP A 78 -10.63 -2.37 2.67
CA ASP A 78 -11.27 -3.30 1.71
C ASP A 78 -11.19 -2.77 0.29
N ILE A 79 -11.36 -1.45 0.10
CA ILE A 79 -11.20 -0.81 -1.21
C ILE A 79 -9.74 -0.88 -1.66
N ALA A 80 -8.79 -0.68 -0.77
CA ALA A 80 -7.38 -0.81 -1.10
C ALA A 80 -7.02 -2.25 -1.52
N GLN A 81 -7.51 -3.26 -0.81
CA GLN A 81 -7.33 -4.68 -1.16
C GLN A 81 -7.98 -5.03 -2.50
N PHE A 82 -9.18 -4.51 -2.75
CA PHE A 82 -9.84 -4.67 -4.04
C PHE A 82 -9.01 -4.06 -5.17
N LEU A 83 -8.50 -2.83 -5.01
CA LEU A 83 -7.66 -2.16 -6.01
C LEU A 83 -6.34 -2.91 -6.24
N GLU A 84 -5.69 -3.46 -5.21
CA GLU A 84 -4.48 -4.28 -5.37
C GLU A 84 -4.77 -5.56 -6.17
N SER A 85 -5.90 -6.24 -5.87
CA SER A 85 -6.35 -7.41 -6.64
C SER A 85 -6.68 -7.05 -8.09
N PHE A 86 -7.27 -5.87 -8.31
CA PHE A 86 -7.58 -5.37 -9.65
C PHE A 86 -6.30 -5.06 -10.44
N LEU A 87 -5.28 -4.48 -9.80
CA LEU A 87 -3.96 -4.25 -10.40
C LEU A 87 -3.28 -5.57 -10.80
N ALA A 88 -3.44 -6.63 -10.01
CA ALA A 88 -2.84 -7.94 -10.30
C ALA A 88 -3.34 -8.59 -11.60
N ILE A 89 -4.58 -8.29 -12.02
CA ILE A 89 -5.18 -8.78 -13.28
C ILE A 89 -5.09 -7.76 -14.42
N SER A 90 -4.65 -6.53 -14.12
CA SER A 90 -4.55 -5.46 -15.13
C SER A 90 -3.32 -5.68 -16.02
N PRO A 91 -3.39 -5.30 -17.32
CA PRO A 91 -2.23 -5.36 -18.20
C PRO A 91 -1.13 -4.42 -17.69
N PRO A 92 0.15 -4.74 -17.95
CA PRO A 92 1.26 -3.86 -17.58
C PRO A 92 1.13 -2.51 -18.29
N PRO A 93 1.60 -1.41 -17.66
CA PRO A 93 1.53 -0.10 -18.26
C PRO A 93 2.45 -0.01 -19.50
N GLU A 94 1.99 0.69 -20.54
CA GLU A 94 2.84 1.04 -21.66
C GLU A 94 3.94 2.01 -21.21
N VAL A 95 5.18 1.66 -21.50
CA VAL A 95 6.34 2.51 -21.19
C VAL A 95 6.57 3.48 -22.36
N ARG A 96 6.36 4.78 -22.11
CA ARG A 96 6.48 5.84 -23.13
C ARG A 96 7.70 6.75 -22.92
N SER A 97 8.42 6.59 -21.81
CA SER A 97 9.63 7.37 -21.51
C SER A 97 10.54 6.67 -20.50
N LEU A 98 11.85 7.03 -20.53
CA LEU A 98 12.84 6.55 -19.54
C LEU A 98 12.42 6.91 -18.10
N LYS A 99 11.85 8.11 -17.90
CA LYS A 99 11.35 8.54 -16.59
C LYS A 99 10.24 7.59 -16.10
N GLN A 100 9.29 7.24 -16.96
CA GLN A 100 8.20 6.32 -16.63
C GLN A 100 8.74 4.92 -16.33
N SER A 101 9.69 4.42 -17.13
CA SER A 101 10.36 3.14 -16.87
C SER A 101 11.02 3.11 -15.50
N SER A 102 11.78 4.16 -15.15
CA SER A 102 12.41 4.27 -13.85
C SER A 102 11.41 4.33 -12.70
N GLN A 103 10.28 5.03 -12.86
CA GLN A 103 9.23 5.08 -11.85
C GLN A 103 8.54 3.72 -11.65
N ILE A 104 8.28 2.99 -12.74
CA ILE A 104 7.72 1.63 -12.69
C ILE A 104 8.66 0.72 -11.92
N LYS A 105 9.97 0.76 -12.23
CA LYS A 105 10.98 -0.02 -11.52
C LYS A 105 11.00 0.29 -10.03
N LEU A 106 10.99 1.57 -9.64
CA LEU A 106 10.94 1.96 -8.23
C LEU A 106 9.70 1.39 -7.53
N LEU A 107 8.53 1.39 -8.18
CA LEU A 107 7.31 0.81 -7.63
C LEU A 107 7.38 -0.72 -7.52
N GLN A 108 8.06 -1.39 -8.43
CA GLN A 108 8.30 -2.84 -8.36
C GLN A 108 9.29 -3.20 -7.27
N ASP A 109 10.36 -2.42 -7.11
CA ASP A 109 11.39 -2.67 -6.10
C ASP A 109 10.84 -2.53 -4.67
N ALA A 110 10.20 -1.40 -4.35
CA ALA A 110 9.52 -1.22 -3.07
C ALA A 110 8.46 -0.12 -3.13
N ARG A 111 7.31 -0.37 -2.56
CA ARG A 111 6.18 0.57 -2.48
C ARG A 111 5.33 0.36 -1.25
N THR A 112 4.45 1.31 -0.98
CA THR A 112 3.32 1.06 -0.09
C THR A 112 2.19 0.37 -0.86
N CYS A 113 1.57 -0.63 -0.23
CA CYS A 113 0.26 -1.14 -0.57
C CYS A 113 -0.70 -0.69 0.54
N TYR A 114 -1.36 0.44 0.33
CA TYR A 114 -2.11 1.17 1.34
C TYR A 114 -1.21 1.58 2.52
N ASP A 115 -1.11 0.80 3.57
CA ASP A 115 -0.38 1.14 4.80
C ASP A 115 0.75 0.14 5.17
N HIS A 116 1.03 -0.84 4.32
CA HIS A 116 2.07 -1.84 4.54
C HIS A 116 3.05 -1.93 3.36
N LEU A 117 4.18 -2.59 3.57
CA LEU A 117 5.27 -2.69 2.59
C LEU A 117 4.97 -3.75 1.53
N ALA A 118 5.15 -3.41 0.27
CA ALA A 118 4.93 -4.24 -0.90
C ALA A 118 6.06 -4.09 -1.93
N GLY A 119 5.93 -4.77 -3.07
CA GLY A 119 6.96 -4.90 -4.08
C GLY A 119 7.99 -5.96 -3.68
N LYS A 120 9.06 -6.05 -4.43
CA LYS A 120 10.12 -7.02 -4.21
C LYS A 120 10.61 -7.04 -2.76
N LEU A 121 10.85 -5.85 -2.18
CA LEU A 121 11.29 -5.72 -0.79
C LEU A 121 10.26 -6.26 0.20
N GLY A 122 8.97 -5.94 0.01
CA GLY A 122 7.89 -6.42 0.90
C GLY A 122 7.76 -7.93 0.89
N VAL A 123 7.88 -8.55 -0.29
CA VAL A 123 7.87 -10.00 -0.46
C VAL A 123 9.11 -10.62 0.20
N GLN A 124 10.31 -10.12 -0.11
CA GLN A 124 11.56 -10.63 0.47
C GLN A 124 11.57 -10.54 2.01
N LEU A 125 11.08 -9.42 2.57
CA LEU A 125 10.97 -9.24 4.01
C LEU A 125 10.03 -10.28 4.62
N THR A 126 8.88 -10.53 4.00
CA THR A 126 7.93 -11.54 4.46
C THR A 126 8.52 -12.94 4.41
N GLU A 127 9.26 -13.27 3.36
CA GLU A 127 9.92 -14.57 3.22
C GLU A 127 11.05 -14.76 4.23
N SER A 128 11.81 -13.70 4.49
CA SER A 128 12.82 -13.72 5.56
C SER A 128 12.18 -14.02 6.93
N LEU A 129 11.07 -13.34 7.26
CA LEU A 129 10.34 -13.60 8.50
C LEU A 129 9.80 -15.04 8.58
N MET A 130 9.35 -15.62 7.47
CA MET A 130 8.91 -17.02 7.38
C MET A 130 10.09 -17.98 7.52
N THR A 131 11.20 -17.71 6.85
CA THR A 131 12.41 -18.54 6.90
C THR A 131 13.04 -18.55 8.30
N ALA A 132 13.01 -17.41 8.98
CA ALA A 132 13.45 -17.30 10.38
C ALA A 132 12.45 -17.94 11.38
N GLY A 133 11.29 -18.41 10.92
CA GLY A 133 10.29 -19.06 11.75
C GLY A 133 9.48 -18.08 12.61
N TYR A 134 9.52 -16.77 12.35
CA TYR A 134 8.80 -15.76 13.13
C TYR A 134 7.31 -15.69 12.77
N ILE A 135 6.96 -15.99 11.52
CA ILE A 135 5.58 -16.07 11.04
C ILE A 135 5.38 -17.35 10.24
N LYS A 136 4.14 -17.86 10.25
CA LYS A 136 3.70 -18.98 9.41
C LYS A 136 2.49 -18.56 8.61
N LEU A 137 2.40 -19.00 7.35
CA LEU A 137 1.23 -18.78 6.51
C LEU A 137 0.24 -19.91 6.77
N GLU A 138 -0.93 -19.59 7.31
CA GLU A 138 -2.06 -20.50 7.50
C GLU A 138 -3.24 -19.96 6.69
N GLU A 139 -3.69 -20.69 5.68
CA GLU A 139 -4.68 -20.25 4.70
C GLU A 139 -4.26 -18.93 4.01
N LYS A 140 -4.80 -17.81 4.46
CA LYS A 140 -4.47 -16.45 3.97
C LYS A 140 -4.09 -15.49 5.10
N GLN A 141 -3.67 -16.02 6.25
CA GLN A 141 -3.24 -15.24 7.40
C GLN A 141 -1.80 -15.60 7.78
N PHE A 142 -1.05 -14.61 8.24
CA PHE A 142 0.24 -14.85 8.85
C PHE A 142 0.06 -14.95 10.36
N VAL A 143 0.37 -16.12 10.92
CA VAL A 143 0.28 -16.39 12.36
C VAL A 143 1.68 -16.21 12.96
N LEU A 144 1.75 -15.49 14.10
CA LEU A 144 3.00 -15.36 14.86
C LEU A 144 3.30 -16.67 15.59
N THR A 145 4.57 -17.05 15.60
CA THR A 145 5.12 -18.04 16.50
C THR A 145 5.48 -17.39 17.86
N ASP A 146 5.89 -18.19 18.84
CA ASP A 146 6.41 -17.65 20.09
C ASP A 146 7.71 -16.87 19.85
N GLU A 147 8.60 -17.38 19.00
CA GLU A 147 9.82 -16.71 18.56
C GLU A 147 9.51 -15.41 17.81
N GLY A 148 8.48 -15.41 16.94
CA GLY A 148 8.01 -14.21 16.25
C GLY A 148 7.43 -13.17 17.20
N THR A 149 6.71 -13.62 18.23
CA THR A 149 6.20 -12.72 19.29
C THR A 149 7.34 -12.03 20.03
N LEU A 150 8.38 -12.78 20.40
CA LEU A 150 9.58 -12.23 21.03
C LEU A 150 10.31 -11.27 20.08
N PHE A 151 10.53 -11.69 18.83
CA PHE A 151 11.21 -10.88 17.81
C PHE A 151 10.53 -9.53 17.60
N PHE A 152 9.24 -9.51 17.28
CA PHE A 152 8.54 -8.25 17.01
C PHE A 152 8.45 -7.33 18.23
N THR A 153 8.31 -7.90 19.43
CA THR A 153 8.33 -7.12 20.67
C THR A 153 9.69 -6.49 20.90
N THR A 154 10.78 -7.26 20.73
CA THR A 154 12.16 -6.76 20.84
C THR A 154 12.49 -5.73 19.75
N PHE A 155 11.92 -5.91 18.54
CA PHE A 155 12.05 -4.96 17.43
C PHE A 155 11.25 -3.65 17.66
N GLY A 156 10.49 -3.57 18.76
CA GLY A 156 9.80 -2.35 19.21
C GLY A 156 8.32 -2.25 18.82
N LEU A 157 7.67 -3.36 18.44
CA LEU A 157 6.23 -3.36 18.14
C LEU A 157 5.38 -3.70 19.38
N ASP A 158 4.35 -2.89 19.68
CA ASP A 158 3.35 -3.20 20.69
C ASP A 158 2.28 -4.16 20.14
N LEU A 159 2.58 -5.46 20.18
CA LEU A 159 1.68 -6.49 19.67
C LEU A 159 0.33 -6.52 20.41
N ALA A 160 0.30 -6.15 21.69
CA ALA A 160 -0.94 -6.12 22.48
C ALA A 160 -1.85 -4.98 21.97
N ALA A 161 -1.31 -3.80 21.67
CA ALA A 161 -2.05 -2.72 21.06
C ALA A 161 -2.52 -3.09 19.63
N LEU A 162 -1.70 -3.77 18.85
CA LEU A 162 -2.07 -4.19 17.47
C LEU A 162 -3.25 -5.16 17.47
N LYS A 163 -3.28 -6.14 18.39
CA LYS A 163 -4.37 -7.11 18.52
C LYS A 163 -5.71 -6.48 18.94
N ARG A 164 -5.70 -5.28 19.55
CA ARG A 164 -6.93 -4.54 19.92
C ARG A 164 -7.51 -3.68 18.80
N LYS A 165 -6.77 -3.50 17.69
CA LYS A 165 -7.26 -2.70 16.56
C LYS A 165 -8.47 -3.38 15.89
N ARG A 166 -9.47 -2.58 15.44
CA ARG A 166 -10.66 -3.07 14.71
C ARG A 166 -10.33 -3.39 13.24
N ARG A 167 -9.32 -4.22 13.02
CA ARG A 167 -8.89 -4.69 11.70
C ARG A 167 -8.17 -6.03 11.84
N SER A 168 -7.95 -6.70 10.72
CA SER A 168 -7.13 -7.91 10.71
C SER A 168 -5.77 -7.66 11.35
N PHE A 169 -5.36 -8.53 12.28
CA PHE A 169 -4.04 -8.44 12.88
C PHE A 169 -2.95 -8.64 11.84
N SER A 170 -3.08 -9.67 11.00
CA SER A 170 -2.20 -9.93 9.88
C SER A 170 -2.96 -10.68 8.79
N HIS A 171 -2.60 -10.47 7.53
CA HIS A 171 -3.09 -11.27 6.41
C HIS A 171 -2.09 -11.24 5.26
N ALA A 172 -2.23 -12.23 4.37
CA ALA A 172 -1.44 -12.34 3.15
C ALA A 172 -2.07 -11.47 2.05
N CYS A 173 -1.35 -10.44 1.62
CA CYS A 173 -1.72 -9.61 0.49
C CYS A 173 -0.92 -10.03 -0.74
N LEU A 174 -1.60 -10.31 -1.86
CA LEU A 174 -0.94 -10.73 -3.09
C LEU A 174 -0.32 -9.53 -3.81
N ASP A 175 0.99 -9.56 -3.98
CA ASP A 175 1.72 -8.52 -4.70
C ASP A 175 1.46 -8.60 -6.21
N TRP A 176 1.03 -7.49 -6.84
CA TRP A 176 0.69 -7.48 -8.27
C TRP A 176 1.92 -7.61 -9.17
N SER A 177 3.13 -7.19 -8.72
CA SER A 177 4.37 -7.28 -9.50
C SER A 177 5.11 -8.59 -9.29
N GLU A 178 5.18 -9.08 -8.05
CA GLU A 178 5.92 -10.29 -7.68
C GLU A 178 5.06 -11.56 -7.76
N ARG A 179 3.73 -11.45 -7.72
CA ARG A 179 2.76 -12.54 -7.68
C ARG A 179 3.00 -13.52 -6.51
N ARG A 180 3.49 -12.97 -5.42
CA ARG A 180 3.79 -13.64 -4.14
C ARG A 180 3.19 -12.83 -3.00
N TYR A 181 3.03 -13.45 -1.85
CA TYR A 181 2.41 -12.78 -0.72
C TYR A 181 3.42 -11.91 0.05
N HIS A 182 2.93 -10.75 0.53
CA HIS A 182 3.62 -9.91 1.49
C HIS A 182 2.73 -9.67 2.72
N LEU A 183 3.37 -9.32 3.84
CA LEU A 183 2.71 -9.16 5.14
C LEU A 183 1.89 -7.88 5.19
N ALA A 184 0.60 -8.02 5.44
CA ALA A 184 -0.37 -6.95 5.58
C ALA A 184 -1.07 -6.98 6.95
N GLY A 185 -2.11 -6.17 7.13
CA GLY A 185 -2.84 -6.03 8.39
C GLY A 185 -2.13 -5.10 9.38
N ALA A 186 -2.60 -5.10 10.63
CA ALA A 186 -2.05 -4.23 11.66
C ALA A 186 -0.54 -4.48 11.90
N LEU A 187 -0.10 -5.74 11.80
CA LEU A 187 1.31 -6.12 11.95
C LEU A 187 2.15 -5.58 10.80
N GLY A 188 1.72 -5.77 9.54
CA GLY A 188 2.43 -5.27 8.36
C GLY A 188 2.52 -3.74 8.34
N SER A 189 1.44 -3.07 8.75
CA SER A 189 1.39 -1.61 8.88
C SER A 189 2.38 -1.09 9.93
N GLU A 190 2.41 -1.72 11.12
CA GLU A 190 3.30 -1.29 12.19
C GLU A 190 4.78 -1.59 11.88
N LEU A 191 5.05 -2.72 11.23
CA LEU A 191 6.39 -3.05 10.75
C LEU A 191 6.89 -1.98 9.78
N LEU A 192 6.07 -1.56 8.79
CA LEU A 192 6.43 -0.47 7.88
C LEU A 192 6.69 0.84 8.63
N ASN A 193 5.84 1.19 9.60
CA ASN A 193 6.02 2.40 10.42
C ASN A 193 7.34 2.33 11.20
N GLN A 194 7.66 1.19 11.78
CA GLN A 194 8.93 1.00 12.51
C GLN A 194 10.14 1.14 11.59
N LEU A 195 10.10 0.59 10.38
CA LEU A 195 11.17 0.76 9.39
C LEU A 195 11.37 2.23 8.98
N PHE A 196 10.29 3.02 8.89
CA PHE A 196 10.38 4.48 8.67
C PHE A 196 10.96 5.19 9.91
N ASN A 197 10.51 4.84 11.13
CA ASN A 197 10.98 5.45 12.37
C ASN A 197 12.49 5.21 12.61
N LEU A 198 12.99 4.05 12.21
CA LEU A 198 14.42 3.72 12.24
C LEU A 198 15.21 4.43 11.13
N GLY A 199 14.55 5.15 10.23
CA GLY A 199 15.19 5.79 9.08
C GLY A 199 15.73 4.82 8.04
N TRP A 200 15.29 3.54 8.06
CA TRP A 200 15.72 2.53 7.10
C TRP A 200 15.04 2.67 5.74
N LEU A 201 13.85 3.23 5.74
CA LEU A 201 13.06 3.50 4.55
C LEU A 201 12.76 4.98 4.42
N SER A 202 12.67 5.46 3.18
CA SER A 202 12.25 6.82 2.85
C SER A 202 11.23 6.82 1.72
N ARG A 203 10.27 7.77 1.76
CA ARG A 203 9.26 7.91 0.71
C ARG A 203 9.82 8.64 -0.50
N VAL A 204 9.41 8.23 -1.69
CA VAL A 204 9.69 8.97 -2.91
C VAL A 204 8.58 10.01 -3.11
N PRO A 205 8.90 11.29 -3.29
CA PRO A 205 7.88 12.32 -3.50
C PRO A 205 6.97 12.00 -4.70
N SER A 206 5.68 12.30 -4.54
CA SER A 206 4.65 12.24 -5.58
C SER A 206 4.32 10.85 -6.15
N ILE A 207 4.92 9.79 -5.63
CA ILE A 207 4.56 8.41 -5.94
C ILE A 207 4.59 7.56 -4.67
N ARG A 208 3.92 6.41 -4.69
CA ARG A 208 3.90 5.50 -3.53
C ARG A 208 5.14 4.60 -3.40
N ALA A 209 6.18 4.86 -4.18
CA ALA A 209 7.44 4.13 -4.08
C ALA A 209 8.20 4.47 -2.78
N ILE A 210 8.96 3.51 -2.33
CA ILE A 210 9.83 3.58 -1.15
C ILE A 210 11.26 3.33 -1.60
N LYS A 211 12.20 4.02 -0.96
CA LYS A 211 13.64 3.77 -1.10
C LYS A 211 14.22 3.25 0.19
N VAL A 212 15.10 2.28 0.09
CA VAL A 212 15.96 1.85 1.18
C VAL A 212 17.09 2.86 1.31
N THR A 213 17.33 3.35 2.53
CA THR A 213 18.47 4.23 2.85
C THR A 213 19.75 3.41 3.03
N GLU A 214 20.92 4.06 3.08
CA GLU A 214 22.17 3.33 3.39
C GLU A 214 22.12 2.69 4.78
N GLN A 215 21.55 3.39 5.78
CA GLN A 215 21.29 2.82 7.10
C GLN A 215 20.32 1.63 7.01
N GLY A 216 19.32 1.72 6.14
CA GLY A 216 18.35 0.66 5.91
C GLY A 216 18.97 -0.59 5.30
N LYS A 217 19.92 -0.47 4.39
CA LYS A 217 20.64 -1.63 3.83
C LYS A 217 21.37 -2.43 4.93
N ILE A 218 22.04 -1.70 5.82
CA ILE A 218 22.73 -2.31 6.96
C ILE A 218 21.72 -3.01 7.88
N GLY A 219 20.70 -2.30 8.34
CA GLY A 219 19.71 -2.84 9.28
C GLY A 219 18.89 -4.00 8.70
N LEU A 220 18.48 -3.91 7.42
CA LEU A 220 17.77 -5.01 6.75
C LEU A 220 18.65 -6.25 6.57
N LYS A 221 19.94 -6.06 6.33
CA LYS A 221 20.89 -7.17 6.26
C LYS A 221 21.10 -7.83 7.62
N GLU A 222 21.36 -7.04 8.66
CA GLU A 222 21.66 -7.54 10.01
C GLU A 222 20.44 -8.21 10.67
N VAL A 223 19.25 -7.62 10.53
CA VAL A 223 18.05 -8.06 11.26
C VAL A 223 17.20 -9.05 10.44
N PHE A 224 17.10 -8.84 9.14
CA PHE A 224 16.24 -9.64 8.26
C PHE A 224 17.03 -10.47 7.24
N HIS A 225 18.37 -10.46 7.29
CA HIS A 225 19.27 -11.19 6.37
C HIS A 225 19.00 -10.90 4.89
N LEU A 226 18.63 -9.66 4.57
CA LEU A 226 18.35 -9.22 3.20
C LEU A 226 19.58 -8.52 2.61
N ASP A 227 20.16 -9.10 1.56
CA ASP A 227 21.19 -8.47 0.73
C ASP A 227 20.53 -7.69 -0.42
N LEU A 228 20.63 -6.34 -0.42
CA LEU A 228 19.91 -5.41 -1.31
C LEU A 228 20.88 -4.65 -2.23
#